data_bd2eb4468eeb30d6039062bb8fc74ddb
#
_entry.id   bd2eb4468eeb30d6039062bb8fc74ddb
#
_cell.length_a   1.000
_cell.length_b   1.000
_cell.length_c   1.000
_cell.angle_alpha   90.00
_cell.angle_beta   90.00
_cell.angle_gamma   90.00
#
_symmetry.space_group_name_H-M   'P 1'
#
loop_
_entity.id
_entity.type
_entity.pdbx_description
1 polymer ?
#
loop_
_entity_poly.entity_id
_entity_poly.type
_entity_poly.pdbx_seq_one_letter_code
_entity_poly.pdbx_strand_id
1 'polypeptide(L)'
;TQGAASASVRETVDTLTQIVVRALLRSRPGGGTFPIEDVQDHVELSLMRGGHHEVARAYVLYREMRAQERARQTATVVRSEPALTVIDGGERVALDLARLAALFESACEGLGADVRPEPILAETKRNLYDGVPIEEVHKAAILAARTLIEKDPGYTRATARLLLHAIRKEILGEEVLQRDMQARYVDYFPQFLKRGVAAELLDERLLQFDLERLAQALDAERDMQFDYLGLQTLFDRYFLHVEDKRIELP
;
A
#
# COMPACT_ATOMS: atom_id res chain seq x y z
N THR A 1 45.18 -17.05 -7.71
CA THR A 1 45.35 -18.53 -7.58
C THR A 1 44.20 -19.06 -6.75
N GLN A 2 43.15 -19.55 -7.41
CA GLN A 2 42.10 -20.31 -6.76
C GLN A 2 42.69 -21.66 -6.36
N GLY A 3 43.00 -21.85 -5.07
CA GLY A 3 43.46 -23.09 -4.54
C GLY A 3 42.40 -24.17 -4.67
N ALA A 4 42.66 -25.23 -5.40
CA ALA A 4 41.81 -26.40 -5.46
C ALA A 4 41.60 -26.95 -4.04
N ALA A 5 40.35 -27.07 -3.58
CA ALA A 5 40.01 -27.64 -2.29
C ALA A 5 40.58 -29.06 -2.19
N SER A 6 41.15 -29.42 -1.02
CA SER A 6 41.67 -30.76 -0.76
C SER A 6 40.58 -31.83 -0.90
N ALA A 7 40.93 -33.07 -1.18
CA ALA A 7 39.97 -34.17 -1.28
C ALA A 7 39.07 -34.28 -0.03
N SER A 8 39.66 -34.11 1.15
CA SER A 8 38.95 -34.12 2.43
C SER A 8 37.94 -33.00 2.58
N VAL A 9 38.26 -31.79 2.09
CA VAL A 9 37.30 -30.64 2.10
C VAL A 9 36.13 -30.92 1.19
N ARG A 10 36.36 -31.51 0.00
CA ARG A 10 35.27 -31.85 -0.93
C ARG A 10 34.32 -32.88 -0.33
N GLU A 11 34.88 -33.95 0.27
CA GLU A 11 34.10 -35.00 0.94
C GLU A 11 33.23 -34.42 2.07
N THR A 12 33.78 -33.49 2.86
CA THR A 12 33.04 -32.79 3.92
C THR A 12 31.91 -31.96 3.34
N VAL A 13 32.17 -31.19 2.28
CA VAL A 13 31.16 -30.39 1.60
C VAL A 13 30.04 -31.26 1.03
N ASP A 14 30.38 -32.36 0.36
CA ASP A 14 29.39 -33.29 -0.19
C ASP A 14 28.51 -33.91 0.91
N THR A 15 29.12 -34.30 2.02
CA THR A 15 28.40 -34.85 3.19
C THR A 15 27.42 -33.83 3.77
N LEU A 16 27.88 -32.60 4.02
CA LEU A 16 27.05 -31.52 4.53
C LEU A 16 25.91 -31.17 3.55
N THR A 17 26.20 -31.13 2.25
CA THR A 17 25.20 -30.88 1.21
C THR A 17 24.08 -31.92 1.25
N GLN A 18 24.45 -33.21 1.35
CA GLN A 18 23.47 -34.31 1.48
C GLN A 18 22.60 -34.18 2.74
N ILE A 19 23.19 -33.75 3.86
CA ILE A 19 22.45 -33.55 5.12
C ILE A 19 21.44 -32.43 4.95
N VAL A 20 21.83 -31.30 4.35
CA VAL A 20 20.95 -30.14 4.09
C VAL A 20 19.80 -30.55 3.16
N VAL A 21 20.12 -31.21 2.04
CA VAL A 21 19.07 -31.62 1.07
C VAL A 21 18.07 -32.58 1.72
N ARG A 22 18.54 -33.57 2.51
CA ARG A 22 17.64 -34.48 3.23
C ARG A 22 16.79 -33.75 4.28
N ALA A 23 17.31 -32.73 4.94
CA ALA A 23 16.58 -31.96 5.93
C ALA A 23 15.47 -31.13 5.24
N LEU A 24 15.77 -30.47 4.14
CA LEU A 24 14.82 -29.72 3.34
C LEU A 24 13.71 -30.62 2.80
N LEU A 25 14.04 -31.76 2.21
CA LEU A 25 13.06 -32.72 1.70
C LEU A 25 12.14 -33.29 2.77
N ARG A 26 12.63 -33.44 4.01
CA ARG A 26 11.80 -33.86 5.15
C ARG A 26 10.88 -32.77 5.65
N SER A 27 11.27 -31.52 5.55
CA SER A 27 10.42 -30.39 5.97
C SER A 27 9.22 -30.18 5.03
N ARG A 28 9.30 -30.64 3.79
CA ARG A 28 8.22 -30.54 2.77
C ARG A 28 8.05 -31.85 2.00
N PRO A 29 7.41 -32.87 2.58
CA PRO A 29 7.23 -34.19 1.93
C PRO A 29 6.45 -34.16 0.61
N GLY A 30 5.60 -33.12 0.42
CA GLY A 30 4.80 -32.93 -0.80
C GLY A 30 5.54 -32.21 -1.94
N GLY A 31 6.82 -31.89 -1.78
CA GLY A 31 7.59 -31.10 -2.76
C GLY A 31 7.26 -29.59 -2.68
N GLY A 32 7.79 -28.81 -3.64
CA GLY A 32 7.56 -27.37 -3.75
C GLY A 32 8.87 -26.59 -3.82
N THR A 33 8.75 -25.25 -3.83
CA THR A 33 9.88 -24.31 -3.77
C THR A 33 10.28 -24.03 -2.33
N PHE A 34 11.57 -23.93 -2.06
CA PHE A 34 12.10 -23.54 -0.77
C PHE A 34 12.54 -22.07 -0.83
N PRO A 35 12.13 -21.22 0.14
CA PRO A 35 12.75 -19.91 0.33
C PRO A 35 14.27 -20.05 0.52
N ILE A 36 15.03 -19.10 0.02
CA ILE A 36 16.48 -19.12 0.14
C ILE A 36 16.93 -19.09 1.60
N GLU A 37 16.14 -18.46 2.45
CA GLU A 37 16.33 -18.34 3.89
C GLU A 37 16.29 -19.72 4.55
N ASP A 38 15.32 -20.56 4.19
CA ASP A 38 15.21 -21.95 4.72
C ASP A 38 16.45 -22.76 4.36
N VAL A 39 16.96 -22.63 3.13
CA VAL A 39 18.19 -23.29 2.70
C VAL A 39 19.38 -22.81 3.49
N GLN A 40 19.51 -21.50 3.69
CA GLN A 40 20.62 -20.90 4.44
C GLN A 40 20.63 -21.33 5.91
N ASP A 41 19.47 -21.39 6.55
CA ASP A 41 19.32 -21.81 7.94
C ASP A 41 19.68 -23.29 8.11
N HIS A 42 19.33 -24.16 7.16
CA HIS A 42 19.71 -25.55 7.17
C HIS A 42 21.22 -25.76 6.95
N VAL A 43 21.87 -24.92 6.13
CA VAL A 43 23.33 -24.93 5.95
C VAL A 43 24.04 -24.57 7.24
N GLU A 44 23.63 -23.46 7.89
CA GLU A 44 24.17 -22.99 9.16
C GLU A 44 24.05 -24.10 10.24
N LEU A 45 22.86 -24.65 10.40
CA LEU A 45 22.57 -25.70 11.38
C LEU A 45 23.39 -26.95 11.11
N SER A 46 23.61 -27.33 9.84
CA SER A 46 24.42 -28.49 9.48
C SER A 46 25.89 -28.28 9.76
N LEU A 47 26.43 -27.08 9.51
CA LEU A 47 27.78 -26.70 9.86
C LEU A 47 28.01 -26.75 11.38
N MET A 48 27.07 -26.21 12.15
CA MET A 48 27.13 -26.23 13.63
C MET A 48 27.10 -27.64 14.18
N ARG A 49 26.20 -28.50 13.69
CA ARG A 49 26.07 -29.90 14.11
C ARG A 49 27.26 -30.76 13.68
N GLY A 50 27.87 -30.43 12.55
CA GLY A 50 29.09 -31.09 12.07
C GLY A 50 30.37 -30.69 12.82
N GLY A 51 30.27 -29.79 13.81
CA GLY A 51 31.44 -29.32 14.58
C GLY A 51 32.27 -28.23 13.86
N HIS A 52 31.79 -27.75 12.71
CA HIS A 52 32.48 -26.73 11.90
C HIS A 52 32.11 -25.30 12.36
N HIS A 53 32.23 -25.00 13.66
CA HIS A 53 31.74 -23.76 14.28
C HIS A 53 32.38 -22.50 13.71
N GLU A 54 33.67 -22.52 13.37
CA GLU A 54 34.34 -21.37 12.75
C GLU A 54 33.80 -21.09 11.34
N VAL A 55 33.55 -22.17 10.57
CA VAL A 55 32.99 -22.07 9.22
C VAL A 55 31.55 -21.59 9.28
N ALA A 56 30.73 -22.08 10.23
CA ALA A 56 29.39 -21.64 10.47
C ALA A 56 29.36 -20.14 10.80
N ARG A 57 30.21 -19.66 11.68
CA ARG A 57 30.35 -18.25 12.04
C ARG A 57 30.76 -17.40 10.84
N ALA A 58 31.74 -17.84 10.07
CA ALA A 58 32.16 -17.15 8.85
C ALA A 58 31.02 -17.09 7.80
N TYR A 59 30.23 -18.15 7.70
CA TYR A 59 29.09 -18.24 6.81
C TYR A 59 27.98 -17.23 7.20
N VAL A 60 27.64 -17.10 8.49
CA VAL A 60 26.69 -16.12 9.00
C VAL A 60 27.15 -14.69 8.67
N LEU A 61 28.42 -14.36 8.97
CA LEU A 61 28.98 -13.05 8.66
C LEU A 61 28.98 -12.74 7.15
N TYR A 62 29.31 -13.74 6.32
CA TYR A 62 29.28 -13.62 4.87
C TYR A 62 27.85 -13.39 4.36
N ARG A 63 26.85 -14.13 4.90
CA ARG A 63 25.42 -13.96 4.60
C ARG A 63 24.95 -12.55 4.92
N GLU A 64 25.29 -12.04 6.11
CA GLU A 64 24.96 -10.69 6.57
C GLU A 64 25.61 -9.63 5.67
N MET A 65 26.89 -9.77 5.37
CA MET A 65 27.59 -8.85 4.46
C MET A 65 26.98 -8.84 3.06
N ARG A 66 26.61 -10.01 2.53
CA ARG A 66 25.92 -10.13 1.24
C ARG A 66 24.50 -9.56 1.26
N ALA A 67 23.78 -9.68 2.38
CA ALA A 67 22.48 -9.05 2.56
C ALA A 67 22.62 -7.53 2.57
N GLN A 68 23.60 -6.99 3.31
CA GLN A 68 23.90 -5.56 3.32
C GLN A 68 24.39 -5.06 1.96
N GLU A 69 25.20 -5.84 1.24
CA GLU A 69 25.68 -5.48 -0.09
C GLU A 69 24.54 -5.47 -1.13
N ARG A 70 23.61 -6.43 -1.06
CA ARG A 70 22.36 -6.42 -1.86
C ARG A 70 21.48 -5.23 -1.49
N ALA A 71 21.31 -4.93 -0.20
CA ALA A 71 20.58 -3.75 0.25
C ALA A 71 21.26 -2.45 -0.21
N ARG A 72 22.59 -2.37 -0.19
CA ARG A 72 23.34 -1.24 -0.75
C ARG A 72 23.25 -1.16 -2.28
N GLN A 73 23.32 -2.29 -2.98
CA GLN A 73 23.15 -2.34 -4.43
C GLN A 73 21.72 -1.98 -4.83
N THR A 74 20.73 -2.37 -4.05
CA THR A 74 19.33 -1.93 -4.23
C THR A 74 19.19 -0.44 -3.91
N ALA A 75 19.95 0.09 -2.95
CA ALA A 75 19.99 1.52 -2.65
C ALA A 75 20.87 2.34 -3.61
N THR A 76 21.89 1.72 -4.26
CA THR A 76 22.82 2.40 -5.19
C THR A 76 22.38 2.24 -6.65
N VAL A 77 21.52 1.28 -6.96
CA VAL A 77 20.71 1.27 -8.17
C VAL A 77 19.50 2.18 -7.92
N VAL A 78 19.73 3.44 -7.58
CA VAL A 78 18.99 4.53 -8.17
C VAL A 78 19.42 4.60 -9.65
N ARG A 79 19.16 3.54 -10.40
CA ARG A 79 18.77 3.70 -11.78
C ARG A 79 17.60 4.67 -11.69
N SER A 80 17.67 5.77 -12.40
CA SER A 80 16.50 6.50 -12.82
C SER A 80 15.53 5.44 -13.37
N GLU A 81 14.66 4.92 -12.51
CA GLU A 81 13.50 4.18 -13.00
C GLU A 81 12.89 5.09 -14.03
N PRO A 82 12.63 4.63 -15.25
CA PRO A 82 11.98 5.47 -16.25
C PRO A 82 10.77 6.07 -15.53
N ALA A 83 10.69 7.41 -15.53
CA ALA A 83 9.65 8.12 -14.79
C ALA A 83 8.32 7.54 -15.26
N LEU A 84 7.62 6.86 -14.37
CA LEU A 84 6.29 6.31 -14.67
C LEU A 84 5.43 7.46 -15.16
N THR A 85 4.80 7.28 -16.31
CA THR A 85 3.84 8.25 -16.82
C THR A 85 2.43 7.78 -16.54
N VAL A 86 1.52 8.72 -16.37
CA VAL A 86 0.08 8.48 -16.17
C VAL A 86 -0.72 9.25 -17.21
N ILE A 87 -1.95 8.81 -17.44
CA ILE A 87 -2.92 9.54 -18.26
C ILE A 87 -3.81 10.33 -17.31
N ASP A 88 -3.74 11.65 -17.39
CA ASP A 88 -4.58 12.58 -16.63
C ASP A 88 -5.29 13.52 -17.59
N GLY A 89 -6.63 13.56 -17.54
CA GLY A 89 -7.43 14.36 -18.48
C GLY A 89 -7.21 14.04 -19.97
N GLY A 90 -6.70 12.83 -20.27
CA GLY A 90 -6.36 12.39 -21.64
C GLY A 90 -4.95 12.76 -22.08
N GLU A 91 -4.18 13.47 -21.26
CA GLU A 91 -2.77 13.79 -21.51
C GLU A 91 -1.84 12.85 -20.76
N ARG A 92 -0.70 12.54 -21.38
CA ARG A 92 0.34 11.71 -20.76
C ARG A 92 1.32 12.60 -20.00
N VAL A 93 1.30 12.49 -18.67
CA VAL A 93 2.15 13.29 -17.77
C VAL A 93 3.01 12.40 -16.88
N ALA A 94 4.13 12.91 -16.38
CA ALA A 94 4.95 12.17 -15.43
C ALA A 94 4.17 12.00 -14.09
N LEU A 95 4.19 10.79 -13.52
CA LEU A 95 3.59 10.56 -12.20
C LEU A 95 4.37 11.32 -11.14
N ASP A 96 3.71 12.23 -10.44
CA ASP A 96 4.27 12.95 -9.31
C ASP A 96 4.29 12.05 -8.06
N LEU A 97 5.43 11.36 -7.89
CA LEU A 97 5.65 10.50 -6.73
C LEU A 97 5.74 11.27 -5.42
N ALA A 98 6.17 12.53 -5.45
CA ALA A 98 6.25 13.35 -4.24
C ALA A 98 4.84 13.71 -3.75
N ARG A 99 3.94 14.08 -4.66
CA ARG A 99 2.53 14.33 -4.36
C ARG A 99 1.83 13.08 -3.83
N LEU A 100 2.11 11.91 -4.43
CA LEU A 100 1.57 10.63 -3.98
C LEU A 100 2.08 10.26 -2.58
N ALA A 101 3.37 10.47 -2.31
CA ALA A 101 3.96 10.26 -0.98
C ALA A 101 3.32 11.18 0.07
N ALA A 102 3.14 12.46 -0.22
CA ALA A 102 2.48 13.42 0.67
C ALA A 102 1.03 13.03 0.97
N LEU A 103 0.30 12.49 -0.01
CA LEU A 103 -1.04 11.94 0.20
C LEU A 103 -1.02 10.76 1.19
N PHE A 104 -0.05 9.85 1.07
CA PHE A 104 0.07 8.70 1.98
C PHE A 104 0.53 9.12 3.38
N GLU A 105 1.42 10.11 3.50
CA GLU A 105 1.80 10.70 4.77
C GLU A 105 0.57 11.27 5.49
N SER A 106 -0.22 12.08 4.79
CA SER A 106 -1.47 12.64 5.33
C SER A 106 -2.48 11.54 5.71
N ALA A 107 -2.59 10.47 4.93
CA ALA A 107 -3.49 9.37 5.25
C ALA A 107 -3.06 8.60 6.52
N CYS A 108 -1.76 8.52 6.80
CA CYS A 108 -1.20 7.83 7.97
C CYS A 108 -1.08 8.73 9.21
N GLU A 109 -1.25 10.04 9.07
CA GLU A 109 -1.06 11.01 10.15
C GLU A 109 -1.91 10.68 11.39
N GLY A 110 -1.27 10.64 12.56
CA GLY A 110 -1.94 10.40 13.85
C GLY A 110 -2.45 8.96 14.09
N LEU A 111 -2.09 7.98 13.23
CA LEU A 111 -2.57 6.59 13.36
C LEU A 111 -1.61 5.66 14.13
N GLY A 112 -0.51 6.19 14.66
CA GLY A 112 0.50 5.42 15.40
C GLY A 112 1.79 5.20 14.61
N ALA A 113 2.84 4.75 15.31
CA ALA A 113 4.18 4.60 14.73
C ALA A 113 4.30 3.43 13.73
N ASP A 114 3.41 2.46 13.83
CA ASP A 114 3.43 1.24 12.99
C ASP A 114 2.69 1.45 11.66
N VAL A 115 1.82 2.46 11.56
CA VAL A 115 1.10 2.82 10.33
C VAL A 115 1.93 3.85 9.55
N ARG A 116 2.70 3.36 8.59
CA ARG A 116 3.67 4.16 7.83
C ARG A 116 3.32 4.25 6.35
N PRO A 117 3.64 5.38 5.68
CA PRO A 117 3.33 5.59 4.26
C PRO A 117 4.24 4.79 3.31
N GLU A 118 5.48 4.46 3.72
CA GLU A 118 6.45 3.80 2.81
C GLU A 118 5.99 2.43 2.32
N PRO A 119 5.39 1.54 3.14
CA PRO A 119 4.85 0.27 2.65
C PRO A 119 3.73 0.47 1.64
N ILE A 120 2.86 1.49 1.82
CA ILE A 120 1.79 1.80 0.88
C ILE A 120 2.39 2.24 -0.45
N LEU A 121 3.38 3.15 -0.42
CA LEU A 121 4.04 3.64 -1.62
C LEU A 121 4.75 2.53 -2.39
N ALA A 122 5.47 1.65 -1.68
CA ALA A 122 6.18 0.54 -2.29
C ALA A 122 5.23 -0.45 -2.97
N GLU A 123 4.13 -0.80 -2.32
CA GLU A 123 3.13 -1.71 -2.87
C GLU A 123 2.35 -1.07 -4.02
N THR A 124 1.99 0.22 -3.91
CA THR A 124 1.35 0.97 -4.99
C THR A 124 2.24 0.96 -6.24
N LYS A 125 3.51 1.37 -6.12
CA LYS A 125 4.46 1.37 -7.26
C LYS A 125 4.58 0.01 -7.95
N ARG A 126 4.54 -1.08 -7.18
CA ARG A 126 4.64 -2.45 -7.72
C ARG A 126 3.47 -2.81 -8.64
N ASN A 127 2.31 -2.21 -8.39
CA ASN A 127 1.08 -2.47 -9.11
C ASN A 127 0.80 -1.49 -10.26
N LEU A 128 1.68 -0.49 -10.47
CA LEU A 128 1.54 0.48 -11.56
C LEU A 128 2.29 0.04 -12.82
N TYR A 129 1.75 0.42 -13.96
CA TYR A 129 2.38 0.29 -15.28
C TYR A 129 2.45 1.65 -15.98
N ASP A 130 3.33 1.79 -16.96
CA ASP A 130 3.52 3.05 -17.67
C ASP A 130 2.30 3.40 -18.53
N GLY A 131 1.80 4.64 -18.40
CA GLY A 131 0.59 5.12 -19.07
C GLY A 131 -0.71 4.69 -18.35
N VAL A 132 -0.67 4.30 -17.07
CA VAL A 132 -1.85 3.99 -16.27
C VAL A 132 -2.73 5.24 -16.09
N PRO A 133 -4.07 5.16 -16.18
CA PRO A 133 -4.96 6.27 -15.83
C PRO A 133 -4.77 6.71 -14.37
N ILE A 134 -4.85 8.03 -14.11
CA ILE A 134 -4.64 8.56 -12.75
C ILE A 134 -5.65 8.00 -11.73
N GLU A 135 -6.86 7.69 -12.15
CA GLU A 135 -7.89 7.06 -11.31
C GLU A 135 -7.48 5.64 -10.87
N GLU A 136 -6.78 4.91 -11.74
CA GLU A 136 -6.25 3.59 -11.41
C GLU A 136 -5.08 3.66 -10.42
N VAL A 137 -4.30 4.76 -10.42
CA VAL A 137 -3.27 5.01 -9.40
C VAL A 137 -3.91 5.13 -8.02
N HIS A 138 -5.01 5.89 -7.90
CA HIS A 138 -5.73 6.01 -6.62
C HIS A 138 -6.34 4.68 -6.17
N LYS A 139 -6.91 3.89 -7.09
CA LYS A 139 -7.41 2.54 -6.78
C LYS A 139 -6.29 1.61 -6.32
N ALA A 140 -5.14 1.63 -7.01
CA ALA A 140 -3.96 0.85 -6.64
C ALA A 140 -3.46 1.23 -5.24
N ALA A 141 -3.48 2.52 -4.88
CA ALA A 141 -3.11 3.00 -3.56
C ALA A 141 -4.06 2.49 -2.46
N ILE A 142 -5.37 2.52 -2.70
CA ILE A 142 -6.38 1.99 -1.77
C ILE A 142 -6.19 0.48 -1.59
N LEU A 143 -5.99 -0.27 -2.68
CA LEU A 143 -5.74 -1.71 -2.62
C LEU A 143 -4.44 -2.04 -1.90
N ALA A 144 -3.37 -1.29 -2.14
CA ALA A 144 -2.09 -1.44 -1.45
C ALA A 144 -2.25 -1.24 0.06
N ALA A 145 -2.89 -0.14 0.49
CA ALA A 145 -3.14 0.11 1.91
C ALA A 145 -4.04 -0.97 2.55
N ARG A 146 -5.04 -1.46 1.80
CA ARG A 146 -5.93 -2.53 2.25
C ARG A 146 -5.18 -3.83 2.57
N THR A 147 -4.19 -4.22 1.76
CA THR A 147 -3.40 -5.44 2.03
C THR A 147 -2.59 -5.36 3.32
N LEU A 148 -2.30 -4.13 3.78
CA LEU A 148 -1.55 -3.91 5.01
C LEU A 148 -2.42 -4.00 6.28
N ILE A 149 -3.77 -4.02 6.15
CA ILE A 149 -4.69 -4.18 7.30
C ILE A 149 -4.44 -5.51 8.02
N GLU A 150 -4.04 -6.56 7.30
CA GLU A 150 -3.68 -7.85 7.90
C GLU A 150 -2.42 -7.79 8.77
N LYS A 151 -1.53 -6.82 8.51
CA LYS A 151 -0.30 -6.59 9.27
C LYS A 151 -0.53 -5.72 10.49
N ASP A 152 -1.27 -4.64 10.32
CA ASP A 152 -1.65 -3.72 11.39
C ASP A 152 -3.06 -3.17 11.13
N PRO A 153 -4.02 -3.36 12.08
CA PRO A 153 -5.39 -2.86 11.96
C PRO A 153 -5.50 -1.34 11.76
N GLY A 154 -4.50 -0.57 12.17
CA GLY A 154 -4.46 0.89 11.98
C GLY A 154 -4.51 1.31 10.51
N TYR A 155 -4.06 0.44 9.58
CA TYR A 155 -4.20 0.68 8.15
C TYR A 155 -5.65 0.73 7.67
N THR A 156 -6.63 0.24 8.44
CA THR A 156 -8.05 0.39 8.07
C THR A 156 -8.44 1.85 7.96
N ARG A 157 -7.93 2.72 8.86
CA ARG A 157 -8.18 4.17 8.80
C ARG A 157 -7.37 4.85 7.70
N ALA A 158 -6.11 4.48 7.50
CA ALA A 158 -5.33 5.00 6.38
C ALA A 158 -6.00 4.68 5.03
N THR A 159 -6.48 3.44 4.87
CA THR A 159 -7.22 3.01 3.67
C THR A 159 -8.53 3.79 3.50
N ALA A 160 -9.28 4.02 4.60
CA ALA A 160 -10.49 4.84 4.57
C ALA A 160 -10.19 6.27 4.13
N ARG A 161 -9.12 6.88 4.61
CA ARG A 161 -8.71 8.24 4.23
C ARG A 161 -8.30 8.35 2.76
N LEU A 162 -7.64 7.33 2.21
CA LEU A 162 -7.33 7.25 0.77
C LEU A 162 -8.61 7.11 -0.07
N LEU A 163 -9.55 6.28 0.37
CA LEU A 163 -10.86 6.16 -0.28
C LEU A 163 -11.64 7.48 -0.19
N LEU A 164 -11.64 8.14 0.98
CA LEU A 164 -12.28 9.43 1.18
C LEU A 164 -11.72 10.51 0.24
N HIS A 165 -10.40 10.53 0.05
CA HIS A 165 -9.75 11.41 -0.93
C HIS A 165 -10.26 11.16 -2.36
N ALA A 166 -10.37 9.89 -2.77
CA ALA A 166 -10.89 9.53 -4.08
C ALA A 166 -12.37 9.92 -4.27
N ILE A 167 -13.21 9.69 -3.24
CA ILE A 167 -14.62 10.09 -3.22
C ILE A 167 -14.77 11.60 -3.39
N ARG A 168 -14.03 12.37 -2.61
CA ARG A 168 -14.05 13.84 -2.66
C ARG A 168 -13.64 14.35 -4.02
N LYS A 169 -12.57 13.79 -4.61
CA LYS A 169 -12.12 14.15 -5.97
C LYS A 169 -13.18 13.84 -7.02
N GLU A 170 -13.83 12.68 -6.95
CA GLU A 170 -14.91 12.30 -7.87
C GLU A 170 -16.08 13.30 -7.81
N ILE A 171 -16.52 13.64 -6.60
CA ILE A 171 -17.74 14.43 -6.39
C ILE A 171 -17.51 15.93 -6.59
N LEU A 172 -16.40 16.46 -6.07
CA LEU A 172 -16.05 17.87 -6.13
C LEU A 172 -15.34 18.26 -7.44
N GLY A 173 -14.79 17.27 -8.18
CA GLY A 173 -14.02 17.50 -9.40
C GLY A 173 -12.61 18.03 -9.19
N GLU A 174 -12.18 18.17 -7.92
CA GLU A 174 -10.87 18.67 -7.54
C GLU A 174 -10.34 17.97 -6.28
N GLU A 175 -9.04 18.05 -6.06
CA GLU A 175 -8.44 17.54 -4.83
C GLU A 175 -8.55 18.58 -3.72
N VAL A 176 -9.19 18.20 -2.61
CA VAL A 176 -9.39 19.05 -1.45
C VAL A 176 -8.70 18.47 -0.23
N LEU A 177 -7.93 19.29 0.47
CA LEU A 177 -7.27 18.88 1.71
C LEU A 177 -8.28 18.83 2.86
N GLN A 178 -8.03 17.96 3.86
CA GLN A 178 -8.91 17.81 5.02
C GLN A 178 -9.23 19.14 5.70
N ARG A 179 -8.23 20.01 5.89
CA ARG A 179 -8.39 21.32 6.53
C ARG A 179 -9.37 22.26 5.80
N ASP A 180 -9.57 22.06 4.51
CA ASP A 180 -10.41 22.91 3.67
C ASP A 180 -11.82 22.32 3.50
N MET A 181 -12.05 21.10 3.95
CA MET A 181 -13.30 20.36 3.75
C MET A 181 -14.50 21.00 4.44
N GLN A 182 -14.31 21.64 5.60
CA GLN A 182 -15.40 22.31 6.30
C GLN A 182 -16.05 23.40 5.41
N ALA A 183 -15.23 24.22 4.76
CA ALA A 183 -15.72 25.23 3.82
C ALA A 183 -16.41 24.57 2.61
N ARG A 184 -15.85 23.46 2.10
CA ARG A 184 -16.45 22.73 0.97
C ARG A 184 -17.79 22.11 1.32
N TYR A 185 -17.98 21.60 2.53
CA TYR A 185 -19.29 21.11 2.97
C TYR A 185 -20.33 22.22 2.98
N VAL A 186 -19.97 23.38 3.51
CA VAL A 186 -20.88 24.55 3.54
C VAL A 186 -21.32 24.94 2.13
N ASP A 187 -20.39 24.99 1.18
CA ASP A 187 -20.67 25.36 -0.20
C ASP A 187 -21.41 24.27 -0.98
N TYR A 188 -21.07 23.01 -0.76
CA TYR A 188 -21.56 21.88 -1.55
C TYR A 188 -22.92 21.35 -1.09
N PHE A 189 -23.19 21.31 0.21
CA PHE A 189 -24.41 20.72 0.77
C PHE A 189 -25.71 21.28 0.15
N PRO A 190 -25.90 22.62 0.01
CA PRO A 190 -27.08 23.14 -0.66
C PRO A 190 -27.17 22.74 -2.13
N GLN A 191 -26.02 22.59 -2.80
CA GLN A 191 -25.96 22.17 -4.21
C GLN A 191 -26.33 20.69 -4.36
N PHE A 192 -25.84 19.84 -3.47
CA PHE A 192 -26.20 18.42 -3.39
C PHE A 192 -27.70 18.23 -3.26
N LEU A 193 -28.36 18.91 -2.31
CA LEU A 193 -29.81 18.82 -2.11
C LEU A 193 -30.58 19.28 -3.37
N LYS A 194 -30.20 20.40 -3.97
CA LYS A 194 -30.84 20.91 -5.22
C LYS A 194 -30.67 19.89 -6.36
N ARG A 195 -29.48 19.29 -6.52
CA ARG A 195 -29.23 18.28 -7.55
C ARG A 195 -30.04 17.01 -7.30
N GLY A 196 -30.10 16.56 -6.05
CA GLY A 196 -30.84 15.36 -5.68
C GLY A 196 -32.36 15.52 -5.89
N VAL A 197 -32.90 16.68 -5.58
CA VAL A 197 -34.32 17.00 -5.85
C VAL A 197 -34.58 17.11 -7.37
N ALA A 198 -33.72 17.78 -8.11
CA ALA A 198 -33.84 17.89 -9.55
C ALA A 198 -33.76 16.55 -10.28
N ALA A 199 -33.05 15.58 -9.70
CA ALA A 199 -32.97 14.22 -10.19
C ALA A 199 -34.05 13.27 -9.63
N GLU A 200 -35.04 13.79 -8.90
CA GLU A 200 -36.12 13.04 -8.26
C GLU A 200 -35.65 11.98 -7.25
N LEU A 201 -34.43 12.13 -6.74
CA LEU A 201 -33.84 11.25 -5.71
C LEU A 201 -34.15 11.71 -4.29
N LEU A 202 -34.44 12.99 -4.10
CA LEU A 202 -34.74 13.61 -2.82
C LEU A 202 -36.08 14.37 -2.89
N ASP A 203 -36.77 14.42 -1.72
CA ASP A 203 -38.04 15.11 -1.59
C ASP A 203 -37.83 16.65 -1.64
N GLU A 204 -38.63 17.36 -2.43
CA GLU A 204 -38.57 18.83 -2.59
C GLU A 204 -38.76 19.58 -1.27
N ARG A 205 -39.42 18.98 -0.26
CA ARG A 205 -39.59 19.57 1.07
C ARG A 205 -38.28 19.84 1.77
N LEU A 206 -37.21 19.12 1.41
CA LEU A 206 -35.88 19.37 1.95
C LEU A 206 -35.36 20.78 1.60
N LEU A 207 -35.78 21.35 0.49
CA LEU A 207 -35.37 22.71 0.11
C LEU A 207 -36.06 23.82 0.93
N GLN A 208 -37.06 23.47 1.76
CA GLN A 208 -37.75 24.41 2.63
C GLN A 208 -37.00 24.66 3.94
N PHE A 209 -36.00 23.82 4.28
CA PHE A 209 -35.18 24.04 5.46
C PHE A 209 -34.14 25.16 5.23
N ASP A 210 -33.64 25.73 6.30
CA ASP A 210 -32.49 26.62 6.31
C ASP A 210 -31.22 25.87 5.94
N LEU A 211 -30.93 25.77 4.63
CA LEU A 211 -29.82 24.98 4.11
C LEU A 211 -28.47 25.53 4.51
N GLU A 212 -28.33 26.84 4.69
CA GLU A 212 -27.07 27.47 5.11
C GLU A 212 -26.76 27.10 6.57
N ARG A 213 -27.76 27.17 7.44
CA ARG A 213 -27.62 26.77 8.84
C ARG A 213 -27.31 25.28 8.97
N LEU A 214 -27.95 24.43 8.18
CA LEU A 214 -27.67 22.99 8.16
C LEU A 214 -26.25 22.71 7.67
N ALA A 215 -25.83 23.36 6.59
CA ALA A 215 -24.48 23.22 6.05
C ALA A 215 -23.39 23.60 7.06
N GLN A 216 -23.62 24.70 7.82
CA GLN A 216 -22.71 25.14 8.88
C GLN A 216 -22.65 24.20 10.08
N ALA A 217 -23.68 23.37 10.28
CA ALA A 217 -23.73 22.38 11.35
C ALA A 217 -23.04 21.05 11.00
N LEU A 218 -22.66 20.84 9.74
CA LEU A 218 -21.85 19.71 9.33
C LEU A 218 -20.44 19.85 9.91
N ASP A 219 -19.84 18.73 10.25
CA ASP A 219 -18.49 18.67 10.84
C ASP A 219 -17.61 17.73 10.02
N ALA A 220 -16.74 18.31 9.20
CA ALA A 220 -15.85 17.58 8.31
C ALA A 220 -14.84 16.67 9.02
N GLU A 221 -14.54 16.92 10.32
CA GLU A 221 -13.64 16.07 11.09
C GLU A 221 -14.26 14.70 11.39
N ARG A 222 -15.58 14.59 11.33
CA ARG A 222 -16.27 13.31 11.52
C ARG A 222 -15.94 12.30 10.42
N ASP A 223 -15.59 12.74 9.23
CA ASP A 223 -15.17 11.86 8.13
C ASP A 223 -13.93 11.04 8.49
N MET A 224 -13.07 11.60 9.33
CA MET A 224 -11.85 10.93 9.78
C MET A 224 -12.11 9.76 10.74
N GLN A 225 -13.34 9.56 11.18
CA GLN A 225 -13.76 8.46 12.06
C GLN A 225 -14.11 7.18 11.28
N PHE A 226 -14.28 7.26 9.96
CA PHE A 226 -14.59 6.10 9.15
C PHE A 226 -13.48 5.06 9.15
N ASP A 227 -13.89 3.81 9.29
CA ASP A 227 -13.09 2.65 8.92
C ASP A 227 -13.35 2.28 7.45
N TYR A 228 -12.36 1.63 6.83
CA TYR A 228 -12.41 1.31 5.39
C TYR A 228 -13.69 0.55 4.99
N LEU A 229 -14.05 -0.50 5.72
CA LEU A 229 -15.21 -1.33 5.38
C LEU A 229 -16.52 -0.54 5.43
N GLY A 230 -16.68 0.32 6.44
CA GLY A 230 -17.85 1.19 6.58
C GLY A 230 -17.96 2.18 5.42
N LEU A 231 -16.87 2.91 5.13
CA LEU A 231 -16.86 3.89 4.05
C LEU A 231 -17.01 3.23 2.67
N GLN A 232 -16.36 2.08 2.44
CA GLN A 232 -16.51 1.31 1.21
C GLN A 232 -17.96 0.85 0.99
N THR A 233 -18.64 0.45 2.07
CA THR A 233 -20.05 0.05 1.99
C THR A 233 -20.96 1.22 1.62
N LEU A 234 -20.72 2.41 2.19
CA LEU A 234 -21.43 3.62 1.81
C LEU A 234 -21.18 3.97 0.34
N PHE A 235 -19.93 3.93 -0.07
CA PHE A 235 -19.50 4.23 -1.43
C PHE A 235 -20.13 3.29 -2.48
N ASP A 236 -20.18 1.99 -2.20
CA ASP A 236 -20.66 1.00 -3.14
C ASP A 236 -22.18 0.90 -3.22
N ARG A 237 -22.90 1.25 -2.12
CA ARG A 237 -24.31 0.87 -1.99
C ARG A 237 -25.27 2.01 -1.64
N TYR A 238 -24.77 3.08 -1.02
CA TYR A 238 -25.67 4.05 -0.39
C TYR A 238 -25.58 5.46 -0.99
N PHE A 239 -24.39 5.89 -1.43
CA PHE A 239 -24.26 7.25 -1.97
C PHE A 239 -25.11 7.44 -3.21
N LEU A 240 -25.85 8.55 -3.25
CA LEU A 240 -26.73 8.90 -4.34
C LEU A 240 -25.95 9.16 -5.64
N HIS A 241 -26.53 8.67 -6.75
CA HIS A 241 -25.97 8.83 -8.07
C HIS A 241 -26.96 9.59 -8.96
N VAL A 242 -26.44 10.46 -9.78
CA VAL A 242 -27.15 11.02 -10.93
C VAL A 242 -26.44 10.54 -12.18
N GLU A 243 -27.13 9.77 -13.00
CA GLU A 243 -26.52 8.97 -14.06
C GLU A 243 -25.45 8.02 -13.46
N ASP A 244 -24.21 8.07 -13.97
CA ASP A 244 -23.11 7.24 -13.48
C ASP A 244 -22.18 7.97 -12.50
N LYS A 245 -22.59 9.17 -11.99
CA LYS A 245 -21.75 10.00 -11.11
C LYS A 245 -22.36 10.12 -9.72
N ARG A 246 -21.55 9.90 -8.71
CA ARG A 246 -21.92 10.16 -7.31
C ARG A 246 -22.09 11.66 -7.09
N ILE A 247 -23.06 12.00 -6.27
CA ILE A 247 -23.34 13.39 -5.90
C ILE A 247 -23.33 13.62 -4.40
N GLU A 248 -23.15 12.56 -3.59
CA GLU A 248 -23.23 12.62 -2.13
C GLU A 248 -21.85 12.42 -1.50
N LEU A 249 -21.48 13.35 -0.62
CA LEU A 249 -20.33 13.25 0.27
C LEU A 249 -20.72 12.49 1.54
N PRO A 250 -19.74 11.85 2.23
CA PRO A 250 -20.03 11.13 3.48
C PRO A 250 -20.55 12.00 4.59
#